data_5871301a04c50aa0e14fea13a66b94e0
#
_entry.id   5871301a04c50aa0e14fea13a66b94e0
#
_cell.length_a   1.000
_cell.length_b   1.000
_cell.length_c   1.000
_cell.angle_alpha   90.00
_cell.angle_beta   90.00
_cell.angle_gamma   90.00
#
_symmetry.space_group_name_H-M   'P 1'
#
loop_
_entity.id
_entity.type
_entity.pdbx_description
1 polymer ?
#
loop_
_entity_poly.entity_id
_entity_poly.type
_entity_poly.pdbx_seq_one_letter_code
_entity_poly.pdbx_strand_id
1 'polypeptide(L)'
;MNGHILHILGVEVIRDFILKIEFNDGTVKVVDRKPLLTGPVFKPLTDPVFFAKVTIDPIAQTVVWPNGADLAPEALYELVSLEHVA
;
A
#
# COMPACT_ATOMS: atom_id res chain seq x y z
N MET A 1 7.56 -23.00 4.69
CA MET A 1 7.42 -22.54 4.07
C MET A 1 7.10 -22.06 3.26
N ASN A 2 7.15 -21.78 3.28
CA ASN A 2 6.63 -21.64 2.50
C ASN A 2 6.97 -21.08 1.34
N GLY A 3 7.43 -20.89 0.66
CA GLY A 3 7.68 -20.41 -0.64
C GLY A 3 6.65 -19.48 -1.25
N HIS A 4 5.90 -18.84 -0.41
CA HIS A 4 4.90 -17.90 -0.89
C HIS A 4 5.51 -16.54 -1.08
N ILE A 5 5.34 -16.00 -2.29
CA ILE A 5 5.72 -14.62 -2.59
C ILE A 5 4.50 -13.74 -2.25
N LEU A 6 4.73 -12.70 -1.49
CA LEU A 6 3.66 -11.77 -1.14
C LEU A 6 3.26 -10.93 -2.35
N HIS A 7 1.96 -10.91 -2.62
CA HIS A 7 1.38 -10.06 -3.63
C HIS A 7 0.23 -9.28 -3.03
N ILE A 8 -0.03 -8.10 -3.54
CA ILE A 8 -1.18 -7.31 -3.13
C ILE A 8 -2.28 -7.54 -4.15
N LEU A 9 -3.43 -8.03 -3.66
CA LEU A 9 -4.59 -8.32 -4.50
C LEU A 9 -5.53 -7.14 -4.61
N GLY A 10 -5.59 -6.29 -3.59
CA GLY A 10 -6.48 -5.15 -3.61
C GLY A 10 -5.95 -4.01 -2.79
N VAL A 11 -6.30 -2.79 -3.18
CA VAL A 11 -5.97 -1.58 -2.44
C VAL A 11 -7.15 -0.63 -2.52
N GLU A 12 -7.44 0.02 -1.40
CA GLU A 12 -8.51 0.99 -1.32
C GLU A 12 -8.06 2.14 -0.44
N VAL A 13 -8.25 3.38 -0.90
CA VAL A 13 -8.02 4.55 -0.07
C VAL A 13 -9.28 4.77 0.75
N ILE A 14 -9.18 4.58 2.07
CA ILE A 14 -10.34 4.75 2.95
C ILE A 14 -10.61 6.24 3.16
N ARG A 15 -9.55 6.98 3.51
CA ARG A 15 -9.58 8.44 3.63
C ARG A 15 -8.14 8.92 3.75
N ASP A 16 -7.89 10.16 3.40
CA ASP A 16 -6.59 10.81 3.54
C ASP A 16 -5.47 9.91 3.02
N PHE A 17 -4.56 9.48 3.89
CA PHE A 17 -3.41 8.65 3.53
C PHE A 17 -3.54 7.24 4.09
N ILE A 18 -4.76 6.80 4.40
CA ILE A 18 -5.02 5.49 4.98
C ILE A 18 -5.44 4.53 3.87
N LEU A 19 -4.68 3.45 3.74
CA LEU A 19 -4.91 2.41 2.74
C LEU A 19 -5.41 1.15 3.41
N LYS A 20 -6.42 0.53 2.79
CA LYS A 20 -6.82 -0.83 3.12
C LYS A 20 -6.21 -1.74 2.06
N ILE A 21 -5.41 -2.70 2.49
CA ILE A 21 -4.62 -3.53 1.60
C ILE A 21 -4.96 -4.98 1.85
N GLU A 22 -5.28 -5.70 0.78
CA GLU A 22 -5.53 -7.13 0.83
C GLU A 22 -4.36 -7.88 0.19
N PHE A 23 -3.81 -8.85 0.93
CA PHE A 23 -2.68 -9.65 0.48
C PHE A 23 -3.16 -11.02 0.00
N ASN A 24 -2.31 -11.68 -0.80
CA ASN A 24 -2.62 -12.99 -1.37
C ASN A 24 -2.71 -14.12 -0.34
N ASP A 25 -2.23 -13.89 0.88
CA ASP A 25 -2.36 -14.89 1.95
C ASP A 25 -3.64 -14.70 2.77
N GLY A 26 -4.51 -13.79 2.35
CA GLY A 26 -5.76 -13.52 3.06
C GLY A 26 -5.66 -12.43 4.12
N THR A 27 -4.46 -11.92 4.38
CA THR A 27 -4.29 -10.84 5.35
C THR A 27 -4.84 -9.54 4.78
N VAL A 28 -5.56 -8.80 5.61
CA VAL A 28 -6.05 -7.46 5.28
C VAL A 28 -5.47 -6.50 6.31
N LYS A 29 -4.88 -5.40 5.85
CA LYS A 29 -4.31 -4.39 6.72
C LYS A 29 -4.82 -3.01 6.36
N VAL A 30 -5.02 -2.19 7.39
CA VAL A 30 -5.37 -0.78 7.24
C VAL A 30 -4.21 0.02 7.79
N VAL A 31 -3.52 0.76 6.93
CA VAL A 31 -2.26 1.41 7.30
C VAL A 31 -2.28 2.88 6.91
N ASP A 32 -1.66 3.71 7.77
CA ASP A 32 -1.46 5.13 7.48
C ASP A 32 -0.06 5.30 6.88
N ARG A 33 -0.01 5.76 5.63
CA ARG A 33 1.25 5.89 4.91
C ARG A 33 1.85 7.29 4.98
N LYS A 34 1.12 8.27 5.51
CA LYS A 34 1.62 9.64 5.53
C LYS A 34 2.98 9.78 6.21
N PRO A 35 3.23 9.16 7.36
CA PRO A 35 4.52 9.33 8.04
C PRO A 35 5.71 8.83 7.22
N LEU A 36 5.47 7.99 6.22
CA LEU A 36 6.53 7.38 5.43
C LEU A 36 6.65 7.98 4.03
N LEU A 37 5.89 9.05 3.74
CA LEU A 37 5.93 9.71 2.45
C LEU A 37 7.00 10.80 2.45
N THR A 38 8.26 10.38 2.47
CA THR A 38 9.40 11.28 2.48
C THR A 38 10.25 11.08 1.24
N GLY A 39 11.03 12.09 0.89
CA GLY A 39 11.90 12.05 -0.27
C GLY A 39 11.21 12.52 -1.54
N PRO A 40 12.01 12.78 -2.60
CA PRO A 40 11.48 13.42 -3.83
C PRO A 40 10.42 12.59 -4.55
N VAL A 41 10.56 11.26 -4.56
CA VAL A 41 9.62 10.39 -5.28
C VAL A 41 8.27 10.37 -4.59
N PHE A 42 8.26 10.45 -3.25
CA PHE A 42 7.02 10.36 -2.49
C PHE A 42 6.41 11.73 -2.20
N LYS A 43 7.12 12.81 -2.49
CA LYS A 43 6.59 14.14 -2.19
C LYS A 43 5.24 14.41 -2.87
N PRO A 44 5.03 14.07 -4.16
CA PRO A 44 3.71 14.28 -4.77
C PRO A 44 2.60 13.51 -4.07
N LEU A 45 2.92 12.41 -3.39
CA LEU A 45 1.94 11.60 -2.70
C LEU A 45 1.43 12.25 -1.41
N THR A 46 2.03 13.35 -0.98
CA THR A 46 1.53 14.11 0.15
C THR A 46 0.29 14.93 -0.20
N ASP A 47 -0.05 15.00 -1.49
CA ASP A 47 -1.31 15.56 -1.95
C ASP A 47 -2.37 14.45 -1.91
N PRO A 48 -3.45 14.60 -1.12
CA PRO A 48 -4.46 13.54 -1.01
C PRO A 48 -5.08 13.15 -2.35
N VAL A 49 -5.25 14.10 -3.26
CA VAL A 49 -5.81 13.80 -4.57
C VAL A 49 -4.89 12.91 -5.37
N PHE A 50 -3.59 13.19 -5.33
CA PHE A 50 -2.62 12.34 -6.03
C PHE A 50 -2.49 10.98 -5.35
N PHE A 51 -2.46 10.96 -4.02
CA PHE A 51 -2.37 9.72 -3.26
C PHE A 51 -3.52 8.77 -3.60
N ALA A 52 -4.71 9.32 -3.84
CA ALA A 52 -5.89 8.52 -4.15
C ALA A 52 -5.81 7.85 -5.52
N LYS A 53 -4.81 8.20 -6.34
CA LYS A 53 -4.63 7.58 -7.65
C LYS A 53 -3.85 6.27 -7.60
N VAL A 54 -3.66 5.72 -6.41
CA VAL A 54 -2.97 4.44 -6.23
C VAL A 54 -3.70 3.32 -6.99
N THR A 55 -2.93 2.44 -7.61
CA THR A 55 -3.46 1.26 -8.30
C THR A 55 -2.56 0.07 -8.02
N ILE A 56 -2.97 -1.11 -8.50
CA ILE A 56 -2.14 -2.30 -8.44
C ILE A 56 -1.47 -2.49 -9.80
N ASP A 57 -0.14 -2.55 -9.80
CA ASP A 57 0.61 -2.89 -11.00
C ASP A 57 0.49 -4.39 -11.23
N PRO A 58 -0.09 -4.83 -12.36
CA PRO A 58 -0.29 -6.28 -12.59
C PRO A 58 1.00 -7.06 -12.75
N ILE A 59 2.10 -6.40 -13.10
CA ILE A 59 3.39 -7.08 -13.26
C ILE A 59 4.11 -7.16 -11.92
N ALA A 60 4.25 -6.02 -11.24
CA ALA A 60 4.92 -5.98 -9.93
C ALA A 60 4.05 -6.53 -8.81
N GLN A 61 2.74 -6.55 -9.01
CA GLN A 61 1.75 -7.08 -8.04
C GLN A 61 1.83 -6.36 -6.71
N THR A 62 1.98 -5.06 -6.77
CA THR A 62 2.01 -4.19 -5.61
C THR A 62 1.41 -2.83 -5.97
N VAL A 63 1.28 -1.97 -4.95
CA VAL A 63 0.71 -0.64 -5.15
C VAL A 63 1.68 0.26 -5.89
N VAL A 64 1.14 1.08 -6.79
CA VAL A 64 1.93 2.00 -7.60
C VAL A 64 1.11 3.26 -7.83
N TRP A 65 1.82 4.38 -7.98
CA TRP A 65 1.22 5.67 -8.29
C TRP A 65 1.65 6.12 -9.69
N PRO A 66 0.91 7.08 -10.30
CA PRO A 66 1.17 7.49 -11.69
C PRO A 66 2.59 8.01 -11.96
N ASN A 67 3.29 8.48 -10.93
CA ASN A 67 4.66 8.98 -11.08
C ASN A 67 5.71 7.87 -10.98
N GLY A 68 5.29 6.60 -10.89
CA GLY A 68 6.21 5.48 -10.77
C GLY A 68 6.59 5.11 -9.35
N ALA A 69 6.13 5.87 -8.35
CA ALA A 69 6.38 5.51 -6.97
C ALA A 69 5.65 4.21 -6.64
N ASP A 70 6.30 3.33 -5.88
CA ASP A 70 5.69 2.08 -5.47
C ASP A 70 6.14 1.73 -4.05
N LEU A 71 5.47 0.73 -3.47
CA LEU A 71 5.81 0.22 -2.15
C LEU A 71 5.86 -1.29 -2.24
N ALA A 72 6.92 -1.88 -1.69
CA ALA A 72 7.04 -3.34 -1.69
C ALA A 72 5.96 -3.97 -0.82
N PRO A 73 5.39 -5.12 -1.24
CA PRO A 73 4.37 -5.79 -0.43
C PRO A 73 4.89 -6.13 0.97
N GLU A 74 6.15 -6.53 1.08
CA GLU A 74 6.74 -6.89 2.37
C GLU A 74 6.79 -5.70 3.32
N ALA A 75 7.10 -4.52 2.80
CA ALA A 75 7.15 -3.31 3.62
C ALA A 75 5.77 -2.99 4.19
N LEU A 76 4.73 -3.19 3.39
CA LEU A 76 3.37 -2.95 3.84
C LEU A 76 2.89 -4.04 4.80
N TYR A 77 3.32 -5.27 4.55
CA TYR A 77 2.91 -6.41 5.36
C TYR A 77 3.43 -6.30 6.80
N GLU A 78 4.60 -5.69 6.98
CA GLU A 78 5.22 -5.56 8.29
C GLU A 78 4.64 -4.42 9.13
N LEU A 79 3.84 -3.55 8.51
CA LEU A 79 3.24 -2.45 9.23
C LEU A 79 2.15 -2.95 10.18
N VAL A 80 2.02 -2.25 11.31
CA VAL A 80 0.94 -2.55 12.24
C VAL A 80 -0.37 -2.03 11.67
N SER A 81 -1.38 -2.89 11.61
CA SER A 81 -2.67 -2.47 11.12
C SER A 81 -3.34 -1.53 12.13
N LEU A 82 -4.02 -0.50 11.60
CA LEU A 82 -4.78 0.43 12.42
C LEU A 82 -6.09 -0.19 12.93
N GLU A 83 -6.56 -1.25 12.27
CA GLU A 83 -7.75 -1.97 12.68
C GLU A 83 -7.39 -3.40 13.01
N HIS A 84 -7.91 -3.88 14.13
CA HIS A 84 -7.83 -5.29 14.45
C HIS A 84 -9.01 -5.99 13.82
N VAL A 85 -8.71 -6.84 12.84
CA VAL A 85 -9.71 -7.75 12.30
C VAL A 85 -9.55 -9.03 13.10
N ALA A 86 -10.44 -9.20 14.01
CA ALA A 86 -10.41 -10.38 14.86
C ALA A 86 -10.80 -11.63 14.05
#